data_d5e2e35d086c9e00389770530cf7a6fa
#
_entry.id   d5e2e35d086c9e00389770530cf7a6fa
#
_cell.length_a   1.000
_cell.length_b   1.000
_cell.length_c   1.000
_cell.angle_alpha   90.00
_cell.angle_beta   90.00
_cell.angle_gamma   90.00
#
_symmetry.space_group_name_H-M   'P 1'
#
loop_
_entity.id
_entity.type
_entity.pdbx_description
1 polymer ?
#
loop_
_entity_poly.entity_id
_entity_poly.type
_entity_poly.pdbx_seq_one_letter_code
_entity_poly.pdbx_strand_id
1 'polypeptide(L)'
;IIESKIIQLMAYIDETKDSERLSYMPNCKSARWTSLFADIIPIDGGENKGIDQMIKHYQINLGEVMAFGDGNNDIDMLKHVGVGVAMGNANDLVKAASDFVTDTINDDGIFKALKNLN
;
A
#
# COMPACT_ATOMS: atom_id res chain seq x y z
N ILE A 1 3.95 24.85 -19.46
CA ILE A 1 2.87 23.84 -19.52
C ILE A 1 3.55 22.48 -19.40
N ILE A 2 3.15 21.67 -18.43
CA ILE A 2 3.68 20.30 -18.27
C ILE A 2 2.95 19.44 -19.28
N GLU A 3 3.64 18.98 -20.31
CA GLU A 3 3.10 18.07 -21.32
C GLU A 3 3.10 16.60 -20.88
N SER A 4 3.79 16.30 -19.75
CA SER A 4 3.88 14.94 -19.22
C SER A 4 2.68 14.60 -18.34
N LYS A 5 2.20 13.35 -18.42
CA LYS A 5 1.16 12.83 -17.53
C LYS A 5 1.69 12.77 -16.10
N ILE A 6 1.01 13.43 -15.17
CA ILE A 6 1.30 13.32 -13.74
C ILE A 6 0.63 12.04 -13.25
N ILE A 7 1.42 11.15 -12.66
CA ILE A 7 0.96 9.85 -12.13
C ILE A 7 0.68 9.96 -10.63
N GLN A 8 1.51 10.74 -9.92
CA GLN A 8 1.44 10.93 -8.47
C GLN A 8 1.93 12.32 -8.11
N LEU A 9 1.35 12.92 -7.08
CA LEU A 9 1.77 14.17 -6.49
C LEU A 9 1.97 13.96 -4.98
N MET A 10 3.15 14.31 -4.45
CA MET A 10 3.36 14.38 -3.01
C MET A 10 2.99 15.79 -2.53
N ALA A 11 2.07 15.88 -1.58
CA ALA A 11 1.58 17.14 -1.03
C ALA A 11 1.88 17.22 0.47
N TYR A 12 2.62 18.24 0.90
CA TYR A 12 2.83 18.55 2.32
C TYR A 12 1.60 19.28 2.84
N ILE A 13 0.63 18.51 3.29
CA ILE A 13 -0.63 19.00 3.84
C ILE A 13 -0.99 18.23 5.10
N ASP A 14 -1.56 18.92 6.06
CA ASP A 14 -2.13 18.33 7.26
C ASP A 14 -3.32 17.42 6.90
N GLU A 15 -3.43 16.25 7.57
CA GLU A 15 -4.49 15.28 7.27
C GLU A 15 -5.91 15.84 7.42
N THR A 16 -6.11 16.82 8.33
CA THR A 16 -7.40 17.48 8.52
C THR A 16 -7.86 18.28 7.29
N LYS A 17 -6.94 18.56 6.35
CA LYS A 17 -7.20 19.28 5.10
C LYS A 17 -7.42 18.36 3.89
N ASP A 18 -7.30 17.06 4.03
CA ASP A 18 -7.44 16.13 2.90
C ASP A 18 -8.79 16.27 2.21
N SER A 19 -9.88 16.23 2.96
CA SER A 19 -11.24 16.34 2.41
C SER A 19 -11.45 17.66 1.64
N GLU A 20 -10.99 18.79 2.21
CA GLU A 20 -11.05 20.09 1.55
C GLU A 20 -10.26 20.08 0.23
N ARG A 21 -9.01 19.58 0.26
CA ARG A 21 -8.14 19.60 -0.92
C ARG A 21 -8.58 18.62 -2.01
N LEU A 22 -9.03 17.44 -1.63
CA LEU A 22 -9.56 16.45 -2.57
C LEU A 22 -10.87 16.90 -3.23
N SER A 23 -11.65 17.79 -2.60
CA SER A 23 -12.86 18.34 -3.24
C SER A 23 -12.56 19.08 -4.54
N TYR A 24 -11.35 19.61 -4.71
CA TYR A 24 -10.86 20.21 -5.96
C TYR A 24 -10.27 19.20 -6.96
N MET A 25 -10.11 17.95 -6.53
CA MET A 25 -9.52 16.87 -7.33
C MET A 25 -10.40 15.61 -7.26
N PRO A 26 -11.63 15.64 -7.83
CA PRO A 26 -12.63 14.59 -7.62
C PRO A 26 -12.22 13.20 -8.13
N ASN A 27 -11.21 13.12 -9.02
CA ASN A 27 -10.70 11.87 -9.57
C ASN A 27 -9.42 11.40 -8.85
N CYS A 28 -9.13 11.96 -7.67
CA CYS A 28 -7.95 11.61 -6.88
C CYS A 28 -8.35 11.16 -5.48
N LYS A 29 -7.45 10.42 -4.85
CA LYS A 29 -7.49 10.06 -3.43
C LYS A 29 -6.14 10.36 -2.76
N SER A 30 -6.13 10.50 -1.44
CA SER A 30 -4.89 10.55 -0.67
C SER A 30 -4.51 9.16 -0.17
N ALA A 31 -3.22 8.84 -0.25
CA ALA A 31 -2.60 7.72 0.42
C ALA A 31 -1.59 8.28 1.43
N ARG A 32 -1.73 7.88 2.71
CA ARG A 32 -0.90 8.42 3.79
C ARG A 32 -0.20 7.32 4.55
N TRP A 33 1.08 7.53 4.80
CA TRP A 33 1.88 6.77 5.75
C TRP A 33 2.46 7.67 6.86
N THR A 34 2.15 8.99 6.81
CA THR A 34 2.49 9.98 7.83
C THR A 34 1.41 11.08 7.87
N SER A 35 1.28 11.78 9.01
CA SER A 35 0.42 12.96 9.14
C SER A 35 0.95 14.21 8.42
N LEU A 36 2.24 14.23 8.06
CA LEU A 36 2.92 15.43 7.52
C LEU A 36 2.66 15.66 6.04
N PHE A 37 2.41 14.60 5.27
CA PHE A 37 2.14 14.70 3.84
C PHE A 37 1.28 13.54 3.34
N ALA A 38 0.74 13.72 2.15
CA ALA A 38 -0.04 12.72 1.44
C ALA A 38 0.49 12.53 0.02
N ASP A 39 0.47 11.30 -0.46
CA ASP A 39 0.53 11.00 -1.86
C ASP A 39 -0.87 11.16 -2.46
N ILE A 40 -1.01 12.07 -3.42
CA ILE A 40 -2.24 12.25 -4.17
C ILE A 40 -2.13 11.42 -5.44
N ILE A 41 -2.96 10.41 -5.53
CA ILE A 41 -2.97 9.43 -6.61
C ILE A 41 -4.35 9.39 -7.28
N PRO A 42 -4.45 8.89 -8.52
CA PRO A 42 -5.77 8.65 -9.15
C PRO A 42 -6.66 7.76 -8.27
N ILE A 43 -7.97 8.01 -8.28
CA ILE A 43 -8.93 7.27 -7.44
C ILE A 43 -8.93 5.76 -7.77
N ASP A 44 -8.64 5.42 -9.02
CA ASP A 44 -8.49 4.06 -9.54
C ASP A 44 -7.04 3.54 -9.51
N GLY A 45 -6.12 4.29 -8.88
CA GLY A 45 -4.72 3.92 -8.66
C GLY A 45 -4.49 3.23 -7.31
N GLY A 46 -3.23 2.82 -7.09
CA GLY A 46 -2.73 2.20 -5.85
C GLY A 46 -2.13 0.82 -6.08
N GLU A 47 -1.53 0.26 -5.02
CA GLU A 47 -0.78 -1.00 -5.06
C GLU A 47 -1.65 -2.17 -5.56
N ASN A 48 -2.89 -2.30 -5.10
CA ASN A 48 -3.81 -3.37 -5.52
C ASN A 48 -4.01 -3.37 -7.03
N LYS A 49 -4.15 -2.18 -7.65
CA LYS A 49 -4.30 -2.07 -9.12
C LYS A 49 -3.01 -2.42 -9.85
N GLY A 50 -1.86 -2.06 -9.26
CA GLY A 50 -0.56 -2.51 -9.74
C GLY A 50 -0.44 -4.04 -9.73
N ILE A 51 -0.81 -4.67 -8.61
CA ILE A 51 -0.84 -6.12 -8.46
C ILE A 51 -1.77 -6.75 -9.49
N ASP A 52 -3.01 -6.26 -9.63
CA ASP A 52 -3.98 -6.77 -10.62
C ASP A 52 -3.42 -6.75 -12.05
N GLN A 53 -2.68 -5.70 -12.42
CA GLN A 53 -2.03 -5.63 -13.73
C GLN A 53 -0.89 -6.65 -13.88
N MET A 54 -0.08 -6.81 -12.83
CA MET A 54 1.04 -7.75 -12.83
C MET A 54 0.57 -9.20 -12.93
N ILE A 55 -0.38 -9.61 -12.09
CA ILE A 55 -0.91 -10.99 -12.10
C ILE A 55 -1.61 -11.30 -13.43
N LYS A 56 -2.32 -10.34 -14.02
CA LYS A 56 -2.91 -10.48 -15.35
C LYS A 56 -1.83 -10.67 -16.43
N HIS A 57 -0.76 -9.89 -16.36
CA HIS A 57 0.34 -9.98 -17.33
C HIS A 57 1.08 -11.32 -17.24
N TYR A 58 1.35 -11.79 -16.03
CA TYR A 58 2.07 -13.05 -15.80
C TYR A 58 1.16 -14.28 -15.68
N GLN A 59 -0.17 -14.12 -15.78
CA GLN A 59 -1.16 -15.18 -15.66
C GLN A 59 -1.08 -15.94 -14.32
N ILE A 60 -0.85 -15.18 -13.25
CA ILE A 60 -0.78 -15.68 -11.87
C ILE A 60 -2.16 -15.49 -11.22
N ASN A 61 -2.59 -16.41 -10.35
CA ASN A 61 -3.81 -16.21 -9.56
C ASN A 61 -3.53 -15.31 -8.34
N LEU A 62 -4.49 -14.49 -7.96
CA LEU A 62 -4.35 -13.59 -6.82
C LEU A 62 -4.00 -14.36 -5.52
N GLY A 63 -4.54 -15.58 -5.35
CA GLY A 63 -4.23 -16.46 -4.23
C GLY A 63 -2.78 -16.95 -4.14
N GLU A 64 -2.00 -16.80 -5.23
CA GLU A 64 -0.58 -17.15 -5.30
C GLU A 64 0.34 -15.95 -5.03
N VAL A 65 -0.24 -14.77 -4.69
CA VAL A 65 0.50 -13.54 -4.43
C VAL A 65 0.67 -13.33 -2.94
N MET A 66 1.90 -13.10 -2.53
CA MET A 66 2.26 -12.66 -1.18
C MET A 66 2.71 -11.20 -1.23
N ALA A 67 2.24 -10.38 -0.27
CA ALA A 67 2.67 -9.00 -0.11
C ALA A 67 3.14 -8.74 1.32
N PHE A 68 4.11 -7.82 1.44
CA PHE A 68 4.64 -7.35 2.72
C PHE A 68 4.35 -5.87 2.87
N GLY A 69 3.96 -5.44 4.08
CA GLY A 69 3.65 -4.04 4.36
C GLY A 69 3.91 -3.67 5.82
N ASP A 70 4.16 -2.38 6.07
CA ASP A 70 4.35 -1.85 7.43
C ASP A 70 3.62 -0.53 7.69
N GLY A 71 3.11 0.12 6.64
CA GLY A 71 2.38 1.37 6.69
C GLY A 71 0.86 1.23 6.59
N ASN A 72 0.12 2.24 7.03
CA ASN A 72 -1.34 2.27 6.89
C ASN A 72 -1.81 2.26 5.43
N ASN A 73 -0.99 2.78 4.52
CA ASN A 73 -1.24 2.74 3.08
C ASN A 73 -1.20 1.32 2.50
N ASP A 74 -0.51 0.38 3.19
CA ASP A 74 -0.40 -1.01 2.74
C ASP A 74 -1.62 -1.87 3.11
N ILE A 75 -2.51 -1.39 3.99
CA ILE A 75 -3.65 -2.17 4.52
C ILE A 75 -4.52 -2.74 3.40
N ASP A 76 -4.83 -1.93 2.39
CA ASP A 76 -5.65 -2.39 1.27
C ASP A 76 -4.93 -3.45 0.43
N MET A 77 -3.62 -3.29 0.23
CA MET A 77 -2.78 -4.27 -0.45
C MET A 77 -2.73 -5.60 0.32
N LEU A 78 -2.47 -5.55 1.63
CA LEU A 78 -2.37 -6.75 2.47
C LEU A 78 -3.68 -7.55 2.50
N LYS A 79 -4.83 -6.86 2.47
CA LYS A 79 -6.15 -7.51 2.39
C LYS A 79 -6.52 -8.02 1.00
N HIS A 80 -5.87 -7.50 -0.02
CA HIS A 80 -6.19 -7.81 -1.42
C HIS A 80 -5.54 -9.09 -1.90
N VAL A 81 -4.30 -9.36 -1.50
CA VAL A 81 -3.50 -10.50 -1.95
C VAL A 81 -3.89 -11.81 -1.30
N GLY A 82 -3.37 -12.93 -1.83
CA GLY A 82 -3.59 -14.25 -1.26
C GLY A 82 -2.96 -14.46 0.10
N VAL A 83 -1.80 -13.82 0.36
CA VAL A 83 -1.12 -13.84 1.66
C VAL A 83 -0.58 -12.44 1.97
N GLY A 84 -1.23 -11.73 2.87
CA GLY A 84 -0.77 -10.45 3.40
C GLY A 84 0.09 -10.63 4.65
N VAL A 85 1.31 -10.10 4.65
CA VAL A 85 2.26 -10.22 5.76
C VAL A 85 2.62 -8.82 6.29
N ALA A 86 2.25 -8.53 7.54
CA ALA A 86 2.69 -7.31 8.21
C ALA A 86 4.10 -7.49 8.78
N MET A 87 4.94 -6.47 8.61
CA MET A 87 6.25 -6.41 9.24
C MET A 87 6.12 -6.22 10.76
N GLY A 88 7.05 -6.75 11.53
CA GLY A 88 7.05 -6.66 12.99
C GLY A 88 7.09 -5.24 13.55
N ASN A 89 7.66 -4.29 12.78
CA ASN A 89 7.66 -2.86 13.09
C ASN A 89 6.38 -2.11 12.69
N ALA A 90 5.42 -2.78 12.04
CA ALA A 90 4.13 -2.18 11.71
C ALA A 90 3.30 -1.87 12.96
N ASN A 91 2.39 -0.91 12.86
CA ASN A 91 1.43 -0.63 13.93
C ASN A 91 0.31 -1.69 13.99
N ASP A 92 -0.49 -1.63 15.06
CA ASP A 92 -1.52 -2.65 15.34
C ASP A 92 -2.62 -2.72 14.25
N LEU A 93 -2.92 -1.61 13.55
CA LEU A 93 -3.94 -1.60 12.50
C LEU A 93 -3.47 -2.39 11.27
N VAL A 94 -2.20 -2.23 10.90
CA VAL A 94 -1.58 -2.97 9.78
C VAL A 94 -1.47 -4.45 10.13
N LYS A 95 -1.02 -4.77 11.36
CA LYS A 95 -0.94 -6.15 11.85
C LYS A 95 -2.30 -6.84 11.88
N ALA A 96 -3.35 -6.14 12.32
CA ALA A 96 -4.71 -6.67 12.34
C ALA A 96 -5.32 -6.87 10.94
N ALA A 97 -4.77 -6.21 9.91
CA ALA A 97 -5.23 -6.30 8.53
C ALA A 97 -4.54 -7.40 7.71
N SER A 98 -3.50 -8.03 8.26
CA SER A 98 -2.68 -9.06 7.60
C SER A 98 -3.06 -10.46 8.04
N ASP A 99 -2.70 -11.46 7.23
CA ASP A 99 -2.86 -12.89 7.58
C ASP A 99 -1.79 -13.34 8.55
N PHE A 100 -0.56 -12.78 8.44
CA PHE A 100 0.59 -13.10 9.27
C PHE A 100 1.35 -11.84 9.68
N VAL A 101 2.02 -11.93 10.83
CA VAL A 101 2.99 -10.92 11.28
C VAL A 101 4.35 -11.58 11.34
N THR A 102 5.33 -10.99 10.65
CA THR A 102 6.72 -11.46 10.68
C THR A 102 7.57 -10.59 11.63
N ASP A 103 8.86 -10.87 11.70
CA ASP A 103 9.82 -10.08 12.48
C ASP A 103 10.03 -8.68 11.84
N THR A 104 10.78 -7.84 12.54
CA THR A 104 11.08 -6.49 12.06
C THR A 104 12.02 -6.52 10.85
N ILE A 105 12.12 -5.40 10.14
CA ILE A 105 13.06 -5.28 9.02
C ILE A 105 14.53 -5.47 9.46
N ASN A 106 14.84 -5.11 10.70
CA ASN A 106 16.19 -5.27 11.27
C ASN A 106 16.50 -6.70 11.69
N ASP A 107 15.49 -7.57 11.75
CA ASP A 107 15.58 -8.96 12.18
C ASP A 107 15.30 -9.93 11.01
N ASP A 108 15.55 -9.50 9.77
CA ASP A 108 15.34 -10.29 8.56
C ASP A 108 13.89 -10.80 8.38
N GLY A 109 12.89 -10.00 8.76
CA GLY A 109 11.48 -10.40 8.78
C GLY A 109 10.98 -10.98 7.46
N ILE A 110 11.27 -10.35 6.32
CA ILE A 110 10.87 -10.87 4.99
C ILE A 110 11.47 -12.24 4.72
N PHE A 111 12.78 -12.41 4.96
CA PHE A 111 13.47 -13.69 4.76
C PHE A 111 12.87 -14.80 5.62
N LYS A 112 12.60 -14.51 6.89
CA LYS A 112 12.00 -15.47 7.82
C LYS A 112 10.59 -15.88 7.40
N ALA A 113 9.76 -14.92 6.98
CA ALA A 113 8.42 -15.21 6.49
C ALA A 113 8.47 -16.12 5.25
N LEU A 114 9.28 -15.79 4.24
CA LEU A 114 9.45 -16.61 3.04
C LEU A 114 9.94 -18.03 3.34
N LYS A 115 10.79 -18.19 4.37
CA LYS A 115 11.29 -19.51 4.79
C LYS A 115 10.22 -20.34 5.50
N ASN A 116 9.33 -19.69 6.26
CA ASN A 116 8.36 -20.38 7.12
C ASN A 116 7.01 -20.64 6.42
N LEU A 117 6.70 -19.91 5.35
CA LEU A 117 5.44 -20.01 4.59
C LEU A 117 5.60 -20.81 3.27
N ASN A 118 6.75 -21.43 3.05
CA ASN A 118 7.01 -22.35 1.94
C ASN A 118 6.57 -23.78 2.27
#